data_989a158469b59798483505ee9b2dd688
#
_entry.id   989a158469b59798483505ee9b2dd688
#
_cell.length_a   1.000
_cell.length_b   1.000
_cell.length_c   1.000
_cell.angle_alpha   90.00
_cell.angle_beta   90.00
_cell.angle_gamma   90.00
#
_symmetry.space_group_name_H-M   'P 1'
#
loop_
_entity.id
_entity.type
_entity.pdbx_description
1 polymer ?
#
loop_
_entity_poly.entity_id
_entity_poly.type
_entity_poly.pdbx_seq_one_letter_code
_entity_poly.pdbx_strand_id
1 'polypeptide(L)'
;MNPLPIGKRLLGDGQPCFLAFEVGPTLTGFDSAMELLAVTQQAGADALKVQILKADKLVGDPALEVGWTEANGTVWHGPLCDILRRRALTDEQWATLAHATHAAGLAFIATVDFRETLALAVKIGADAIKVCSGDVNNAEWIAKVARAGLPVMLDTGHATLGEVERAVDACLAAGSDRVVIHVNPSGYPGRLESINLRLLPTLWRVFPELVIGFSDHNVGRDMDAMAVALGAAMIEKTLTLDRAQAGPEHMFSLEPHEAAGFVHAIKDLEIALGRPRRVLTDAERVARRAARRSPFTTRALAAGERVGDDDIEWRRPAGGIEPPDWPLLKGRRVVRDLSAGQMLRVEDLA
;
A
#
# COMPACT_ATOMS: atom_id res chain seq x y z
N MET A 1 -8.72 -3.12 -11.32
CA MET A 1 -8.10 -1.76 -11.46
C MET A 1 -7.27 -1.72 -12.74
N ASN A 2 -7.56 -0.80 -13.65
CA ASN A 2 -6.72 -0.60 -14.84
C ASN A 2 -5.35 -0.02 -14.43
N PRO A 3 -4.23 -0.48 -15.02
CA PRO A 3 -2.93 0.08 -14.70
C PRO A 3 -2.86 1.57 -15.04
N LEU A 4 -2.45 2.39 -14.06
CA LEU A 4 -2.36 3.85 -14.16
C LEU A 4 -0.90 4.29 -14.02
N PRO A 5 -0.30 4.98 -14.99
CA PRO A 5 1.05 5.51 -14.85
C PRO A 5 1.08 6.79 -14.01
N ILE A 6 1.99 6.82 -13.02
CA ILE A 6 2.41 8.03 -12.29
C ILE A 6 3.94 8.07 -12.31
N GLY A 7 4.50 9.10 -12.94
CA GLY A 7 5.92 9.16 -13.21
C GLY A 7 6.40 7.94 -14.04
N LYS A 8 7.39 7.23 -13.53
CA LYS A 8 7.96 6.02 -14.16
C LYS A 8 7.33 4.71 -13.70
N ARG A 9 6.33 4.75 -12.81
CA ARG A 9 5.72 3.58 -12.20
C ARG A 9 4.30 3.37 -12.68
N LEU A 10 3.86 2.12 -12.69
CA LEU A 10 2.46 1.75 -12.90
C LEU A 10 1.84 1.38 -11.56
N LEU A 11 0.61 1.84 -11.33
CA LEU A 11 -0.26 1.49 -10.21
C LEU A 11 -1.39 0.61 -10.71
N GLY A 12 -1.94 -0.25 -9.87
CA GLY A 12 -3.11 -1.06 -10.19
C GLY A 12 -2.86 -2.56 -10.04
N ASP A 13 -3.74 -3.37 -10.61
CA ASP A 13 -3.69 -4.82 -10.44
C ASP A 13 -2.39 -5.42 -10.96
N GLY A 14 -1.77 -6.27 -10.12
CA GLY A 14 -0.54 -6.96 -10.46
C GLY A 14 0.72 -6.10 -10.40
N GLN A 15 0.59 -4.83 -10.01
CA GLN A 15 1.73 -3.94 -9.76
C GLN A 15 2.04 -3.90 -8.25
N PRO A 16 3.32 -3.67 -7.86
CA PRO A 16 3.65 -3.39 -6.48
C PRO A 16 2.93 -2.14 -5.96
N CYS A 17 2.60 -2.13 -4.66
CA CYS A 17 2.01 -0.98 -4.01
C CYS A 17 2.88 0.26 -4.19
N PHE A 18 2.28 1.34 -4.64
CA PHE A 18 2.96 2.61 -4.85
C PHE A 18 3.03 3.39 -3.54
N LEU A 19 4.23 3.79 -3.14
CA LEU A 19 4.47 4.45 -1.86
C LEU A 19 4.83 5.92 -2.06
N ALA A 20 3.97 6.82 -1.62
CA ALA A 20 4.20 8.26 -1.63
C ALA A 20 4.42 8.80 -0.22
N PHE A 21 5.47 9.56 0.00
CA PHE A 21 5.62 10.32 1.23
C PHE A 21 5.07 11.74 1.07
N GLU A 22 4.09 12.07 1.93
CA GLU A 22 3.53 13.40 2.06
C GLU A 22 4.42 14.26 2.96
N VAL A 23 4.95 15.34 2.41
CA VAL A 23 5.79 16.29 3.15
C VAL A 23 5.21 17.71 3.20
N GLY A 24 4.14 17.95 2.45
CA GLY A 24 3.50 19.28 2.39
C GLY A 24 3.10 19.83 3.75
N PRO A 25 2.51 19.04 4.66
CA PRO A 25 2.14 19.52 5.99
C PRO A 25 3.30 19.72 6.96
N THR A 26 4.45 19.12 6.71
CA THR A 26 5.58 19.04 7.67
C THR A 26 6.81 19.80 7.25
N LEU A 27 6.87 20.31 6.01
CA LEU A 27 7.95 21.19 5.60
C LEU A 27 7.84 22.57 6.33
N THR A 28 9.00 23.13 6.70
CA THR A 28 9.12 24.41 7.38
C THR A 28 9.94 25.43 6.56
N GLY A 29 9.99 25.21 5.26
CA GLY A 29 10.74 26.03 4.31
C GLY A 29 11.44 25.16 3.27
N PHE A 30 12.16 25.79 2.36
CA PHE A 30 12.76 25.10 1.22
C PHE A 30 13.84 24.08 1.63
N ASP A 31 14.68 24.43 2.59
CA ASP A 31 15.75 23.53 3.06
C ASP A 31 15.18 22.24 3.65
N SER A 32 14.15 22.35 4.48
CA SER A 32 13.47 21.17 5.04
C SER A 32 12.78 20.33 3.95
N ALA A 33 12.25 20.96 2.90
CA ALA A 33 11.68 20.23 1.75
C ALA A 33 12.74 19.41 1.02
N MET A 34 13.94 19.94 0.85
CA MET A 34 15.06 19.24 0.23
C MET A 34 15.61 18.10 1.10
N GLU A 35 15.64 18.27 2.42
CA GLU A 35 16.02 17.21 3.36
C GLU A 35 14.97 16.07 3.33
N LEU A 36 13.68 16.40 3.35
CA LEU A 36 12.60 15.41 3.25
C LEU A 36 12.61 14.67 1.91
N LEU A 37 12.98 15.34 0.80
CA LEU A 37 13.22 14.70 -0.49
C LEU A 37 14.35 13.67 -0.40
N ALA A 38 15.47 14.04 0.24
CA ALA A 38 16.60 13.13 0.41
C ALA A 38 16.22 11.88 1.23
N VAL A 39 15.46 12.06 2.31
CA VAL A 39 14.91 10.94 3.12
C VAL A 39 13.98 10.06 2.27
N THR A 40 13.07 10.66 1.50
CA THR A 40 12.15 9.95 0.62
C THR A 40 12.89 9.06 -0.38
N GLN A 41 13.93 9.61 -1.02
CA GLN A 41 14.78 8.88 -1.95
C GLN A 41 15.53 7.73 -1.28
N GLN A 42 16.18 8.00 -0.13
CA GLN A 42 16.94 7.00 0.61
C GLN A 42 16.07 5.86 1.13
N ALA A 43 14.85 6.16 1.52
CA ALA A 43 13.88 5.15 1.96
C ALA A 43 13.42 4.22 0.83
N GLY A 44 13.57 4.64 -0.43
CA GLY A 44 13.14 3.86 -1.59
C GLY A 44 11.64 3.88 -1.82
N ALA A 45 10.98 4.99 -1.47
CA ALA A 45 9.60 5.31 -1.85
C ALA A 45 9.52 5.61 -3.37
N ASP A 46 8.31 5.74 -3.90
CA ASP A 46 8.07 5.97 -5.33
C ASP A 46 7.80 7.44 -5.67
N ALA A 47 7.33 8.22 -4.70
CA ALA A 47 6.96 9.63 -4.90
C ALA A 47 7.22 10.50 -3.68
N LEU A 48 7.50 11.77 -3.96
CA LEU A 48 7.38 12.89 -3.03
C LEU A 48 6.04 13.60 -3.31
N LYS A 49 5.19 13.73 -2.30
CA LYS A 49 3.93 14.45 -2.41
C LYS A 49 4.01 15.73 -1.58
N VAL A 50 3.49 16.82 -2.15
CA VAL A 50 3.51 18.17 -1.55
C VAL A 50 2.15 18.84 -1.67
N GLN A 51 2.02 19.99 -0.99
CA GLN A 51 0.86 20.87 -1.10
C GLN A 51 1.32 22.25 -1.60
N ILE A 52 0.93 22.62 -2.82
CA ILE A 52 1.26 23.94 -3.37
C ILE A 52 0.24 24.95 -2.85
N LEU A 53 0.59 25.58 -1.73
CA LEU A 53 -0.32 26.43 -0.96
C LEU A 53 -0.29 27.90 -1.37
N LYS A 54 -1.46 28.55 -1.28
CA LYS A 54 -1.62 30.03 -1.26
C LYS A 54 -2.45 30.36 0.00
N ALA A 55 -1.77 30.39 1.15
CA ALA A 55 -2.39 30.45 2.47
C ALA A 55 -3.45 31.56 2.60
N ASP A 56 -3.12 32.78 2.16
CA ASP A 56 -4.00 33.93 2.23
C ASP A 56 -5.27 33.84 1.35
N LYS A 57 -5.29 32.90 0.39
CA LYS A 57 -6.47 32.61 -0.42
C LYS A 57 -7.28 31.45 0.12
N LEU A 58 -6.58 30.46 0.70
CA LEU A 58 -7.22 29.25 1.22
C LEU A 58 -8.05 29.53 2.46
N VAL A 59 -7.59 30.46 3.30
CA VAL A 59 -8.27 30.83 4.53
C VAL A 59 -9.01 32.15 4.34
N GLY A 60 -10.33 32.07 4.17
CA GLY A 60 -11.21 33.23 3.97
C GLY A 60 -11.46 34.03 5.24
N ASP A 61 -11.38 33.42 6.41
CA ASP A 61 -11.44 34.06 7.72
C ASP A 61 -10.09 34.00 8.42
N PRO A 62 -9.33 35.10 8.47
CA PRO A 62 -8.01 35.12 9.14
C PRO A 62 -8.04 34.78 10.63
N ALA A 63 -9.21 34.91 11.28
CA ALA A 63 -9.41 34.56 12.68
C ALA A 63 -9.74 33.06 12.89
N LEU A 64 -9.85 32.27 11.82
CA LEU A 64 -10.09 30.82 11.92
C LEU A 64 -8.92 30.15 12.64
N GLU A 65 -9.18 29.67 13.84
CA GLU A 65 -8.22 28.89 14.63
C GLU A 65 -8.42 27.40 14.44
N VAL A 66 -7.32 26.68 14.49
CA VAL A 66 -7.31 25.21 14.56
C VAL A 66 -6.53 24.76 15.77
N GLY A 67 -6.96 23.67 16.36
CA GLY A 67 -6.28 23.03 17.47
C GLY A 67 -5.60 21.73 17.01
N TRP A 68 -4.44 21.45 17.60
CA TRP A 68 -3.74 20.16 17.44
C TRP A 68 -3.08 19.75 18.75
N THR A 69 -2.78 18.47 18.87
CA THR A 69 -2.05 17.94 20.02
C THR A 69 -0.65 17.56 19.55
N GLU A 70 0.38 18.01 20.25
CA GLU A 70 1.77 17.63 19.98
C GLU A 70 2.10 16.24 20.54
N ALA A 71 3.22 15.66 20.11
CA ALA A 71 3.68 14.34 20.55
C ALA A 71 3.87 14.24 22.09
N ASN A 72 4.17 15.35 22.76
CA ASN A 72 4.30 15.44 24.22
C ASN A 72 2.96 15.61 24.95
N GLY A 73 1.83 15.64 24.23
CA GLY A 73 0.49 15.83 24.78
C GLY A 73 0.06 17.30 24.97
N THR A 74 0.90 18.27 24.62
CA THR A 74 0.53 19.69 24.67
C THR A 74 -0.52 20.00 23.60
N VAL A 75 -1.60 20.65 24.00
CA VAL A 75 -2.65 21.12 23.08
C VAL A 75 -2.37 22.55 22.69
N TRP A 76 -2.25 22.78 21.40
CA TRP A 76 -2.05 24.11 20.81
C TRP A 76 -3.28 24.56 20.06
N HIS A 77 -3.49 25.90 20.04
CA HIS A 77 -4.45 26.57 19.17
C HIS A 77 -3.75 27.72 18.48
N GLY A 78 -4.10 27.95 17.23
CA GLY A 78 -3.55 29.09 16.50
C GLY A 78 -4.25 29.32 15.16
N PRO A 79 -4.02 30.51 14.56
CA PRO A 79 -4.59 30.86 13.27
C PRO A 79 -4.13 29.90 12.18
N LEU A 80 -5.07 29.29 11.47
CA LEU A 80 -4.77 28.35 10.37
C LEU A 80 -3.90 29.01 9.30
N CYS A 81 -4.17 30.28 8.98
CA CYS A 81 -3.43 31.01 7.97
C CYS A 81 -1.92 31.10 8.29
N ASP A 82 -1.55 31.32 9.55
CA ASP A 82 -0.15 31.41 9.97
C ASP A 82 0.58 30.08 9.88
N ILE A 83 -0.13 28.97 10.19
CA ILE A 83 0.40 27.61 10.02
C ILE A 83 0.70 27.34 8.54
N LEU A 84 -0.24 27.68 7.65
CA LEU A 84 -0.10 27.44 6.22
C LEU A 84 0.99 28.32 5.59
N ARG A 85 1.14 29.58 6.02
CA ARG A 85 2.20 30.48 5.54
C ARG A 85 3.60 29.95 5.78
N ARG A 86 3.84 29.27 6.91
CA ARG A 86 5.14 28.65 7.22
C ARG A 86 5.55 27.56 6.24
N ARG A 87 4.57 26.96 5.55
CA ARG A 87 4.74 25.87 4.57
C ARG A 87 4.77 26.37 3.12
N ALA A 88 4.50 27.64 2.90
CA ALA A 88 4.47 28.21 1.55
C ALA A 88 5.88 28.39 1.00
N LEU A 89 6.12 27.93 -0.21
CA LEU A 89 7.34 28.16 -0.98
C LEU A 89 7.03 29.09 -2.15
N THR A 90 8.08 29.72 -2.70
CA THR A 90 7.96 30.49 -3.94
C THR A 90 7.76 29.57 -5.16
N ASP A 91 7.26 30.12 -6.26
CA ASP A 91 7.08 29.36 -7.49
C ASP A 91 8.41 28.76 -8.01
N GLU A 92 9.53 29.49 -7.83
CA GLU A 92 10.88 29.03 -8.18
C GLU A 92 11.37 27.90 -7.28
N GLN A 93 11.07 27.97 -5.98
CA GLN A 93 11.39 26.90 -5.03
C GLN A 93 10.61 25.64 -5.33
N TRP A 94 9.30 25.75 -5.65
CA TRP A 94 8.50 24.61 -6.12
C TRP A 94 9.07 23.98 -7.39
N ALA A 95 9.48 24.80 -8.37
CA ALA A 95 10.09 24.29 -9.60
C ALA A 95 11.42 23.57 -9.34
N THR A 96 12.24 24.11 -8.43
CA THR A 96 13.51 23.50 -8.04
C THR A 96 13.29 22.17 -7.34
N LEU A 97 12.32 22.10 -6.41
CA LEU A 97 11.97 20.87 -5.69
C LEU A 97 11.44 19.80 -6.65
N ALA A 98 10.55 20.15 -7.59
CA ALA A 98 10.02 19.22 -8.59
C ALA A 98 11.14 18.65 -9.48
N HIS A 99 12.04 19.54 -9.96
CA HIS A 99 13.20 19.11 -10.76
C HIS A 99 14.12 18.15 -9.96
N ALA A 100 14.43 18.48 -8.72
CA ALA A 100 15.23 17.63 -7.84
C ALA A 100 14.56 16.28 -7.56
N THR A 101 13.23 16.26 -7.38
CA THR A 101 12.45 15.03 -7.20
C THR A 101 12.56 14.11 -8.41
N HIS A 102 12.40 14.65 -9.61
CA HIS A 102 12.58 13.88 -10.86
C HIS A 102 14.03 13.40 -11.05
N ALA A 103 15.02 14.24 -10.71
CA ALA A 103 16.43 13.85 -10.75
C ALA A 103 16.75 12.72 -9.76
N ALA A 104 16.06 12.67 -8.62
CA ALA A 104 16.12 11.58 -7.66
C ALA A 104 15.42 10.29 -8.12
N GLY A 105 14.73 10.31 -9.28
CA GLY A 105 14.00 9.18 -9.84
C GLY A 105 12.60 8.98 -9.27
N LEU A 106 12.10 9.93 -8.48
CA LEU A 106 10.80 9.91 -7.82
C LEU A 106 9.74 10.63 -8.67
N ALA A 107 8.47 10.25 -8.50
CA ALA A 107 7.35 11.04 -9.00
C ALA A 107 7.09 12.26 -8.09
N PHE A 108 6.67 13.37 -8.69
CA PHE A 108 6.28 14.58 -7.99
C PHE A 108 4.75 14.73 -8.02
N ILE A 109 4.10 14.62 -6.86
CA ILE A 109 2.65 14.70 -6.71
C ILE A 109 2.31 16.00 -5.97
N ALA A 110 1.34 16.74 -6.49
CA ALA A 110 0.97 18.04 -5.91
C ALA A 110 -0.52 18.10 -5.56
N THR A 111 -0.84 18.46 -4.31
CA THR A 111 -2.17 18.95 -3.94
C THR A 111 -2.28 20.41 -4.38
N VAL A 112 -3.41 20.78 -4.97
CA VAL A 112 -3.69 22.12 -5.49
C VAL A 112 -5.14 22.52 -5.18
N ASP A 113 -5.33 23.79 -4.81
CA ASP A 113 -6.64 24.28 -4.38
C ASP A 113 -7.20 25.38 -5.33
N PHE A 114 -6.35 25.92 -6.22
CA PHE A 114 -6.72 27.07 -7.08
C PHE A 114 -6.19 26.90 -8.50
N ARG A 115 -6.74 27.70 -9.43
CA ARG A 115 -6.32 27.69 -10.86
C ARG A 115 -4.84 27.98 -11.04
N GLU A 116 -4.30 28.94 -10.29
CA GLU A 116 -2.90 29.31 -10.34
C GLU A 116 -1.98 28.20 -9.79
N THR A 117 -2.39 27.51 -8.69
CA THR A 117 -1.59 26.40 -8.14
C THR A 117 -1.65 25.17 -9.06
N LEU A 118 -2.81 24.92 -9.69
CA LEU A 118 -2.92 23.91 -10.75
C LEU A 118 -2.03 24.25 -11.95
N ALA A 119 -2.08 25.49 -12.43
CA ALA A 119 -1.24 25.93 -13.56
C ALA A 119 0.25 25.82 -13.25
N LEU A 120 0.65 26.17 -12.01
CA LEU A 120 2.03 26.00 -11.54
C LEU A 120 2.41 24.52 -11.50
N ALA A 121 1.59 23.65 -10.90
CA ALA A 121 1.87 22.23 -10.82
C ALA A 121 2.08 21.58 -12.20
N VAL A 122 1.22 21.91 -13.15
CA VAL A 122 1.37 21.48 -14.56
C VAL A 122 2.66 22.02 -15.18
N LYS A 123 2.95 23.31 -14.98
CA LYS A 123 4.14 23.98 -15.55
C LYS A 123 5.45 23.37 -15.03
N ILE A 124 5.51 23.00 -13.76
CA ILE A 124 6.71 22.42 -13.13
C ILE A 124 6.81 20.90 -13.32
N GLY A 125 5.84 20.29 -14.02
CA GLY A 125 5.87 18.89 -14.42
C GLY A 125 5.39 17.93 -13.35
N ALA A 126 4.35 18.25 -12.57
CA ALA A 126 3.74 17.29 -11.66
C ALA A 126 3.29 16.02 -12.40
N ASP A 127 3.51 14.86 -11.81
CA ASP A 127 3.13 13.55 -12.37
C ASP A 127 1.68 13.16 -12.03
N ALA A 128 1.12 13.73 -10.99
CA ALA A 128 -0.29 13.59 -10.61
C ALA A 128 -0.73 14.80 -9.77
N ILE A 129 -2.03 15.08 -9.80
CA ILE A 129 -2.65 16.16 -9.03
C ILE A 129 -3.60 15.56 -8.00
N LYS A 130 -3.49 16.01 -6.76
CA LYS A 130 -4.40 15.61 -5.68
C LYS A 130 -5.42 16.70 -5.39
N VAL A 131 -6.68 16.30 -5.28
CA VAL A 131 -7.79 17.09 -4.75
C VAL A 131 -7.99 16.64 -3.31
N CYS A 132 -7.86 17.58 -2.37
CA CYS A 132 -8.01 17.30 -0.95
C CYS A 132 -9.47 16.96 -0.58
N SER A 133 -9.66 16.34 0.59
CA SER A 133 -10.99 15.93 1.06
C SER A 133 -11.97 17.09 1.25
N GLY A 134 -11.46 18.29 1.50
CA GLY A 134 -12.29 19.51 1.58
C GLY A 134 -12.96 19.91 0.27
N ASP A 135 -12.40 19.48 -0.87
CA ASP A 135 -12.88 19.84 -2.22
C ASP A 135 -13.56 18.67 -2.96
N VAL A 136 -13.71 17.51 -2.33
CA VAL A 136 -14.28 16.31 -2.99
C VAL A 136 -15.73 16.53 -3.46
N ASN A 137 -16.46 17.48 -2.87
CA ASN A 137 -17.81 17.86 -3.28
C ASN A 137 -17.84 18.98 -4.34
N ASN A 138 -16.69 19.51 -4.73
CA ASN A 138 -16.56 20.60 -5.71
C ASN A 138 -16.37 20.04 -7.14
N ALA A 139 -17.47 19.55 -7.73
CA ALA A 139 -17.44 18.92 -9.06
C ALA A 139 -16.86 19.84 -10.16
N GLU A 140 -17.09 21.16 -10.07
CA GLU A 140 -16.54 22.12 -11.05
C GLU A 140 -15.01 22.21 -10.97
N TRP A 141 -14.47 22.23 -9.75
CA TRP A 141 -13.03 22.22 -9.51
C TRP A 141 -12.41 20.91 -9.96
N ILE A 142 -12.99 19.78 -9.57
CA ILE A 142 -12.53 18.44 -9.98
C ILE A 142 -12.50 18.30 -11.49
N ALA A 143 -13.55 18.70 -12.18
CA ALA A 143 -13.59 18.68 -13.64
C ALA A 143 -12.49 19.57 -14.28
N LYS A 144 -12.12 20.67 -13.64
CA LYS A 144 -11.03 21.53 -14.10
C LYS A 144 -9.68 20.87 -13.90
N VAL A 145 -9.44 20.25 -12.75
CA VAL A 145 -8.22 19.46 -12.47
C VAL A 145 -8.10 18.32 -13.49
N ALA A 146 -9.18 17.57 -13.74
CA ALA A 146 -9.21 16.47 -14.69
C ALA A 146 -8.84 16.89 -16.12
N ARG A 147 -9.31 18.08 -16.56
CA ARG A 147 -8.95 18.64 -17.89
C ARG A 147 -7.48 19.03 -18.02
N ALA A 148 -6.73 19.12 -16.93
CA ALA A 148 -5.29 19.36 -17.01
C ALA A 148 -4.51 18.17 -17.62
N GLY A 149 -5.17 17.00 -17.77
CA GLY A 149 -4.63 15.84 -18.47
C GLY A 149 -3.64 15.01 -17.65
N LEU A 150 -3.53 15.23 -16.35
CA LEU A 150 -2.73 14.44 -15.41
C LEU A 150 -3.62 13.45 -14.63
N PRO A 151 -3.07 12.37 -14.05
CA PRO A 151 -3.79 11.55 -13.09
C PRO A 151 -4.36 12.39 -11.95
N VAL A 152 -5.61 12.13 -11.56
CA VAL A 152 -6.30 12.83 -10.48
C VAL A 152 -6.42 11.90 -9.28
N MET A 153 -5.98 12.38 -8.12
CA MET A 153 -6.12 11.69 -6.85
C MET A 153 -7.22 12.37 -6.04
N LEU A 154 -8.24 11.62 -5.64
CA LEU A 154 -9.40 12.11 -4.88
C LEU A 154 -9.33 11.58 -3.46
N ASP A 155 -9.20 12.46 -2.46
CA ASP A 155 -9.35 12.09 -1.06
C ASP A 155 -10.82 11.98 -0.68
N THR A 156 -11.17 10.96 0.10
CA THR A 156 -12.55 10.71 0.54
C THR A 156 -12.82 11.05 2.00
N GLY A 157 -11.89 11.66 2.69
CA GLY A 157 -12.09 12.12 4.06
C GLY A 157 -13.33 13.03 4.15
N HIS A 158 -14.17 12.82 5.18
CA HIS A 158 -15.42 13.54 5.38
C HIS A 158 -16.50 13.35 4.30
N ALA A 159 -16.26 12.48 3.27
CA ALA A 159 -17.21 12.27 2.17
C ALA A 159 -18.06 11.01 2.37
N THR A 160 -19.30 11.10 1.94
CA THR A 160 -20.17 9.95 1.73
C THR A 160 -19.84 9.27 0.40
N LEU A 161 -20.23 8.00 0.23
CA LEU A 161 -20.03 7.28 -1.03
C LEU A 161 -20.67 8.01 -2.23
N GLY A 162 -21.85 8.62 -2.05
CA GLY A 162 -22.49 9.37 -3.11
C GLY A 162 -21.77 10.68 -3.49
N GLU A 163 -20.98 11.27 -2.58
CA GLU A 163 -20.11 12.40 -2.90
C GLU A 163 -18.88 11.94 -3.68
N VAL A 164 -18.29 10.82 -3.30
CA VAL A 164 -17.18 10.19 -4.05
C VAL A 164 -17.62 9.82 -5.47
N GLU A 165 -18.82 9.25 -5.63
CA GLU A 165 -19.38 8.92 -6.94
C GLU A 165 -19.49 10.18 -7.82
N ARG A 166 -20.06 11.26 -7.31
CA ARG A 166 -20.15 12.54 -8.05
C ARG A 166 -18.77 13.12 -8.40
N ALA A 167 -17.77 12.96 -7.54
CA ALA A 167 -16.41 13.39 -7.81
C ALA A 167 -15.78 12.60 -8.96
N VAL A 168 -15.98 11.28 -8.98
CA VAL A 168 -15.55 10.40 -10.07
C VAL A 168 -16.26 10.76 -11.38
N ASP A 169 -17.59 10.95 -11.34
CA ASP A 169 -18.39 11.37 -12.50
C ASP A 169 -17.89 12.70 -13.08
N ALA A 170 -17.48 13.64 -12.23
CA ALA A 170 -16.91 14.90 -12.67
C ALA A 170 -15.56 14.70 -13.43
N CYS A 171 -14.72 13.76 -13.01
CA CYS A 171 -13.51 13.39 -13.73
C CYS A 171 -13.84 12.75 -15.09
N LEU A 172 -14.75 11.76 -15.10
CA LEU A 172 -15.16 11.05 -16.32
C LEU A 172 -15.82 11.98 -17.33
N ALA A 173 -16.72 12.85 -16.89
CA ALA A 173 -17.37 13.84 -17.73
C ALA A 173 -16.40 14.89 -18.28
N ALA A 174 -15.27 15.11 -17.60
CA ALA A 174 -14.19 15.97 -18.08
C ALA A 174 -13.22 15.25 -19.06
N GLY A 175 -13.44 13.95 -19.31
CA GLY A 175 -12.65 13.13 -20.22
C GLY A 175 -11.43 12.44 -19.59
N SER A 176 -11.39 12.33 -18.24
CA SER A 176 -10.30 11.65 -17.53
C SER A 176 -10.82 10.43 -16.77
N ASP A 177 -10.34 9.25 -17.14
CA ASP A 177 -10.51 7.98 -16.43
C ASP A 177 -9.29 7.64 -15.54
N ARG A 178 -8.27 8.50 -15.53
CA ARG A 178 -7.03 8.34 -14.75
C ARG A 178 -7.23 8.84 -13.32
N VAL A 179 -7.99 8.09 -12.53
CA VAL A 179 -8.39 8.46 -11.19
C VAL A 179 -7.86 7.47 -10.16
N VAL A 180 -7.29 7.99 -9.07
CA VAL A 180 -6.99 7.27 -7.83
C VAL A 180 -7.94 7.76 -6.76
N ILE A 181 -8.63 6.85 -6.08
CA ILE A 181 -9.49 7.18 -4.94
C ILE A 181 -8.76 6.78 -3.67
N HIS A 182 -8.44 7.73 -2.82
CA HIS A 182 -7.85 7.46 -1.51
C HIS A 182 -8.94 7.35 -0.43
N VAL A 183 -8.96 6.22 0.27
CA VAL A 183 -9.58 6.16 1.59
C VAL A 183 -8.65 6.87 2.55
N ASN A 184 -9.12 7.89 3.25
CA ASN A 184 -8.36 8.56 4.28
C ASN A 184 -9.22 8.81 5.53
N PRO A 185 -8.66 8.65 6.74
CA PRO A 185 -9.36 8.92 7.98
C PRO A 185 -9.57 10.43 8.16
N SER A 186 -10.63 10.77 8.87
CA SER A 186 -10.86 12.15 9.32
C SER A 186 -10.07 12.42 10.61
N GLY A 187 -9.48 13.60 10.68
CA GLY A 187 -8.74 14.07 11.87
C GLY A 187 -7.24 13.90 11.77
N TYR A 188 -6.54 14.62 12.63
CA TYR A 188 -5.09 14.72 12.75
C TYR A 188 -4.68 14.63 14.23
N PRO A 189 -4.24 13.45 14.76
CA PRO A 189 -4.20 12.15 14.06
C PRO A 189 -5.59 11.58 13.74
N GLY A 190 -5.62 10.61 12.83
CA GLY A 190 -6.82 9.88 12.48
C GLY A 190 -7.41 9.13 13.68
N ARG A 191 -8.73 9.24 13.90
CA ARG A 191 -9.41 8.48 14.96
C ARG A 191 -9.71 7.07 14.47
N LEU A 192 -9.49 6.06 15.30
CA LEU A 192 -9.69 4.65 14.92
C LEU A 192 -11.08 4.39 14.30
N GLU A 193 -12.13 4.97 14.88
CA GLU A 193 -13.50 4.85 14.40
C GLU A 193 -13.75 5.53 13.04
N SER A 194 -12.87 6.44 12.60
CA SER A 194 -12.98 7.15 11.33
C SER A 194 -12.15 6.54 10.19
N ILE A 195 -11.28 5.54 10.47
CA ILE A 195 -10.39 4.95 9.46
C ILE A 195 -11.18 4.15 8.43
N ASN A 196 -12.16 3.36 8.86
CA ASN A 196 -13.08 2.62 7.98
C ASN A 196 -12.38 1.82 6.87
N LEU A 197 -11.34 1.05 7.17
CA LEU A 197 -10.57 0.27 6.17
C LEU A 197 -11.46 -0.62 5.28
N ARG A 198 -12.65 -1.00 5.74
CA ARG A 198 -13.62 -1.75 4.92
C ARG A 198 -14.18 -0.95 3.73
N LEU A 199 -13.94 0.36 3.66
CA LEU A 199 -14.23 1.15 2.45
C LEU A 199 -13.35 0.73 1.28
N LEU A 200 -12.11 0.29 1.50
CA LEU A 200 -11.21 -0.15 0.43
C LEU A 200 -11.85 -1.21 -0.48
N PRO A 201 -12.27 -2.39 0.03
CA PRO A 201 -12.94 -3.38 -0.81
C PRO A 201 -14.34 -2.93 -1.28
N THR A 202 -14.98 -1.98 -0.63
CA THR A 202 -16.25 -1.40 -1.11
C THR A 202 -16.01 -0.55 -2.35
N LEU A 203 -15.08 0.40 -2.28
CA LEU A 203 -14.74 1.27 -3.41
C LEU A 203 -14.20 0.46 -4.59
N TRP A 204 -13.40 -0.55 -4.34
CA TRP A 204 -12.92 -1.46 -5.40
C TRP A 204 -14.05 -2.18 -6.14
N ARG A 205 -15.14 -2.53 -5.44
CA ARG A 205 -16.32 -3.17 -6.07
C ARG A 205 -17.20 -2.17 -6.81
N VAL A 206 -17.29 -0.94 -6.29
CA VAL A 206 -18.09 0.14 -6.92
C VAL A 206 -17.37 0.71 -8.13
N PHE A 207 -16.03 0.84 -8.06
CA PHE A 207 -15.18 1.40 -9.11
C PHE A 207 -14.09 0.41 -9.52
N PRO A 208 -14.43 -0.75 -10.12
CA PRO A 208 -13.48 -1.83 -10.37
C PRO A 208 -12.35 -1.45 -11.34
N GLU A 209 -12.54 -0.41 -12.12
CA GLU A 209 -11.58 0.07 -13.13
C GLU A 209 -10.60 1.09 -12.57
N LEU A 210 -10.95 1.75 -11.45
CA LEU A 210 -10.13 2.81 -10.85
C LEU A 210 -9.14 2.26 -9.83
N VAL A 211 -8.07 2.98 -9.60
CA VAL A 211 -7.08 2.65 -8.58
C VAL A 211 -7.58 3.11 -7.21
N ILE A 212 -7.54 2.20 -6.23
CA ILE A 212 -7.91 2.50 -4.85
C ILE A 212 -6.64 2.52 -4.00
N GLY A 213 -6.45 3.61 -3.25
CA GLY A 213 -5.34 3.83 -2.34
C GLY A 213 -5.81 4.14 -0.91
N PHE A 214 -4.84 4.27 -0.03
CA PHE A 214 -5.04 4.69 1.35
C PHE A 214 -4.08 5.82 1.69
N SER A 215 -4.61 6.93 2.22
CA SER A 215 -3.83 8.07 2.71
C SER A 215 -3.95 8.08 4.23
N ASP A 216 -2.85 7.80 4.93
CA ASP A 216 -2.85 7.52 6.36
C ASP A 216 -2.43 8.71 7.21
N HIS A 217 -3.19 8.95 8.27
CA HIS A 217 -2.93 9.96 9.30
C HIS A 217 -2.73 9.34 10.69
N ASN A 218 -2.24 8.12 10.77
CA ASN A 218 -2.03 7.42 12.03
C ASN A 218 -0.54 7.20 12.33
N VAL A 219 -0.24 7.07 13.61
CA VAL A 219 1.11 6.70 14.06
C VAL A 219 1.43 5.26 13.66
N GLY A 220 2.66 5.01 13.23
CA GLY A 220 3.13 3.68 12.89
C GLY A 220 2.75 3.25 11.47
N ARG A 221 2.59 1.94 11.25
CA ARG A 221 2.39 1.32 9.92
C ARG A 221 1.27 0.28 9.87
N ASP A 222 0.60 0.03 10.97
CA ASP A 222 -0.32 -1.11 11.05
C ASP A 222 -1.55 -0.90 10.16
N MET A 223 -2.05 0.34 10.07
CA MET A 223 -3.19 0.67 9.22
C MET A 223 -2.80 0.58 7.74
N ASP A 224 -1.59 1.03 7.39
CA ASP A 224 -1.05 0.91 6.03
C ASP A 224 -0.91 -0.56 5.60
N ALA A 225 -0.36 -1.39 6.48
CA ALA A 225 -0.24 -2.83 6.23
C ALA A 225 -1.61 -3.50 6.04
N MET A 226 -2.60 -3.16 6.86
CA MET A 226 -3.97 -3.64 6.70
C MET A 226 -4.62 -3.14 5.41
N ALA A 227 -4.37 -1.88 5.02
CA ALA A 227 -4.89 -1.31 3.79
C ALA A 227 -4.34 -2.06 2.56
N VAL A 228 -3.04 -2.35 2.53
CA VAL A 228 -2.43 -3.15 1.45
C VAL A 228 -3.01 -4.56 1.42
N ALA A 229 -3.19 -5.21 2.58
CA ALA A 229 -3.81 -6.53 2.67
C ALA A 229 -5.27 -6.53 2.18
N LEU A 230 -5.97 -5.40 2.27
CA LEU A 230 -7.33 -5.19 1.76
C LEU A 230 -7.37 -4.72 0.29
N GLY A 231 -6.22 -4.59 -0.38
CA GLY A 231 -6.13 -4.31 -1.80
C GLY A 231 -5.83 -2.85 -2.16
N ALA A 232 -5.34 -2.04 -1.22
CA ALA A 232 -4.84 -0.71 -1.56
C ALA A 232 -3.62 -0.83 -2.49
N ALA A 233 -3.69 -0.21 -3.67
CA ALA A 233 -2.62 -0.21 -4.65
C ALA A 233 -1.65 0.97 -4.46
N MET A 234 -1.99 1.91 -3.59
CA MET A 234 -1.17 3.06 -3.23
C MET A 234 -1.33 3.36 -1.73
N ILE A 235 -0.22 3.70 -1.10
CA ILE A 235 -0.18 4.26 0.26
C ILE A 235 0.42 5.67 0.18
N GLU A 236 -0.25 6.62 0.80
CA GLU A 236 0.29 7.94 1.11
C GLU A 236 0.52 8.02 2.61
N LYS A 237 1.75 8.31 3.03
CA LYS A 237 2.15 8.39 4.43
C LYS A 237 2.89 9.69 4.69
N THR A 238 2.52 10.39 5.77
CA THR A 238 3.18 11.63 6.14
C THR A 238 4.59 11.36 6.68
N LEU A 239 5.56 12.17 6.24
CA LEU A 239 6.95 12.14 6.66
C LEU A 239 7.31 13.48 7.30
N THR A 240 8.06 13.48 8.40
CA THR A 240 8.59 14.66 9.08
C THR A 240 10.08 14.49 9.38
N LEU A 241 10.81 15.58 9.55
CA LEU A 241 12.18 15.52 10.06
C LEU A 241 12.24 15.25 11.56
N ASP A 242 11.24 15.72 12.31
CA ASP A 242 11.16 15.55 13.76
C ASP A 242 9.69 15.68 14.21
N ARG A 243 9.18 14.67 14.93
CA ARG A 243 7.83 14.68 15.51
C ARG A 243 7.60 15.71 16.60
N ALA A 244 8.68 16.18 17.23
CA ALA A 244 8.60 17.19 18.28
C ALA A 244 8.40 18.61 17.72
N GLN A 245 8.48 18.80 16.39
CA GLN A 245 8.18 20.10 15.78
C GLN A 245 6.71 20.49 15.99
N ALA A 246 6.51 21.79 16.19
CA ALA A 246 5.18 22.37 16.35
C ALA A 246 4.41 22.34 15.03
N GLY A 247 3.23 21.70 15.04
CA GLY A 247 2.33 21.64 13.90
C GLY A 247 1.41 20.43 13.96
N PRO A 248 0.27 20.49 13.24
CA PRO A 248 -0.81 19.53 13.43
C PRO A 248 -0.50 18.12 12.91
N GLU A 249 0.51 17.94 12.06
CA GLU A 249 0.74 16.67 11.39
C GLU A 249 2.07 15.99 11.72
N HIS A 250 2.97 16.68 12.45
CA HIS A 250 4.25 16.09 12.82
C HIS A 250 4.11 14.86 13.73
N MET A 251 3.20 14.90 14.71
CA MET A 251 3.10 13.92 15.79
C MET A 251 2.82 12.48 15.33
N PHE A 252 2.17 12.29 14.21
CA PHE A 252 1.84 10.95 13.67
C PHE A 252 2.69 10.56 12.46
N SER A 253 3.50 11.48 11.95
CA SER A 253 4.35 11.27 10.78
C SER A 253 5.48 10.29 11.06
N LEU A 254 5.98 9.64 10.00
CA LEU A 254 7.23 8.90 10.09
C LEU A 254 8.41 9.85 10.24
N GLU A 255 9.42 9.43 10.98
CA GLU A 255 10.72 10.12 11.05
C GLU A 255 11.75 9.45 10.10
N PRO A 256 12.86 10.13 9.78
CA PRO A 256 13.83 9.64 8.80
C PRO A 256 14.34 8.22 9.11
N HIS A 257 14.54 7.89 10.39
CA HIS A 257 15.03 6.59 10.82
C HIS A 257 14.00 5.45 10.65
N GLU A 258 12.71 5.76 10.48
CA GLU A 258 11.62 4.81 10.30
C GLU A 258 11.27 4.60 8.83
N ALA A 259 11.54 5.61 7.97
CA ALA A 259 11.04 5.66 6.59
C ALA A 259 11.46 4.44 5.75
N ALA A 260 12.73 4.07 5.79
CA ALA A 260 13.22 2.90 5.05
C ALA A 260 12.62 1.58 5.57
N GLY A 261 12.50 1.45 6.91
CA GLY A 261 11.85 0.30 7.55
C GLY A 261 10.37 0.17 7.20
N PHE A 262 9.67 1.29 7.04
CA PHE A 262 8.28 1.34 6.57
C PHE A 262 8.17 0.81 5.13
N VAL A 263 8.94 1.35 4.20
CA VAL A 263 8.95 0.91 2.79
C VAL A 263 9.27 -0.58 2.67
N HIS A 264 10.27 -1.05 3.42
CA HIS A 264 10.65 -2.46 3.41
C HIS A 264 9.54 -3.36 3.93
N ALA A 265 8.88 -2.97 5.02
CA ALA A 265 7.79 -3.75 5.60
C ALA A 265 6.58 -3.88 4.65
N ILE A 266 6.24 -2.84 3.89
CA ILE A 266 5.18 -2.94 2.89
C ILE A 266 5.58 -3.90 1.75
N LYS A 267 6.81 -3.83 1.25
CA LYS A 267 7.32 -4.75 0.22
C LYS A 267 7.35 -6.20 0.69
N ASP A 268 7.77 -6.45 1.93
CA ASP A 268 7.75 -7.79 2.53
C ASP A 268 6.32 -8.33 2.67
N LEU A 269 5.38 -7.46 3.07
CA LEU A 269 3.96 -7.83 3.17
C LEU A 269 3.40 -8.25 1.80
N GLU A 270 3.71 -7.54 0.73
CA GLU A 270 3.27 -7.90 -0.62
C GLU A 270 3.79 -9.28 -1.05
N ILE A 271 5.06 -9.57 -0.73
CA ILE A 271 5.63 -10.91 -0.95
C ILE A 271 4.86 -11.96 -0.12
N ALA A 272 4.57 -11.65 1.14
CA ALA A 272 3.88 -12.56 2.07
C ALA A 272 2.41 -12.80 1.69
N LEU A 273 1.72 -11.81 1.11
CA LEU A 273 0.35 -11.97 0.60
C LEU A 273 0.27 -13.03 -0.50
N GLY A 274 1.29 -13.16 -1.32
CA GLY A 274 1.42 -14.23 -2.30
C GLY A 274 0.28 -14.25 -3.33
N ARG A 275 -0.25 -15.46 -3.58
CA ARG A 275 -1.33 -15.70 -4.57
C ARG A 275 -2.51 -16.41 -3.91
N PRO A 276 -3.77 -16.18 -4.39
CA PRO A 276 -4.96 -16.86 -3.85
C PRO A 276 -4.87 -18.38 -3.92
N ARG A 277 -4.16 -18.92 -4.90
CA ARG A 277 -3.86 -20.35 -5.01
C ARG A 277 -2.39 -20.60 -4.69
N ARG A 278 -2.15 -21.41 -3.65
CA ARG A 278 -0.78 -21.77 -3.24
C ARG A 278 -0.05 -22.55 -4.32
N VAL A 279 1.08 -22.04 -4.76
CA VAL A 279 2.05 -22.73 -5.60
C VAL A 279 3.29 -22.97 -4.76
N LEU A 280 3.72 -24.23 -4.64
CA LEU A 280 4.88 -24.58 -3.82
C LEU A 280 6.16 -24.02 -4.43
N THR A 281 6.96 -23.37 -3.62
CA THR A 281 8.34 -23.01 -3.94
C THR A 281 9.22 -24.25 -3.97
N ASP A 282 10.44 -24.14 -4.50
CA ASP A 282 11.38 -25.27 -4.50
C ASP A 282 11.79 -25.68 -3.08
N ALA A 283 11.98 -24.72 -2.19
CA ALA A 283 12.25 -25.00 -0.77
C ALA A 283 11.07 -25.76 -0.12
N GLU A 284 9.82 -25.38 -0.41
CA GLU A 284 8.65 -26.11 0.09
C GLU A 284 8.50 -27.50 -0.51
N ARG A 285 8.90 -27.72 -1.77
CA ARG A 285 8.94 -29.07 -2.36
C ARG A 285 9.94 -29.98 -1.65
N VAL A 286 11.12 -29.45 -1.33
CA VAL A 286 12.15 -30.16 -0.54
C VAL A 286 11.63 -30.48 0.86
N ALA A 287 11.10 -29.47 1.56
CA ALA A 287 10.53 -29.62 2.91
C ALA A 287 9.34 -30.61 2.91
N ARG A 288 8.48 -30.57 1.88
CA ARG A 288 7.37 -31.51 1.71
C ARG A 288 7.84 -32.96 1.65
N ARG A 289 8.94 -33.23 0.90
CA ARG A 289 9.49 -34.58 0.82
C ARG A 289 9.98 -35.08 2.17
N ALA A 290 10.66 -34.24 2.94
CA ALA A 290 11.13 -34.60 4.28
C ALA A 290 9.99 -34.76 5.30
N ALA A 291 8.93 -33.95 5.20
CA ALA A 291 7.85 -33.93 6.18
C ALA A 291 6.78 -34.96 5.94
N ARG A 292 6.47 -35.29 4.69
CA ARG A 292 5.44 -36.30 4.34
C ARG A 292 5.89 -37.69 4.66
N ARG A 293 4.93 -38.61 4.72
CA ARG A 293 5.13 -40.01 5.13
C ARG A 293 4.90 -40.94 3.95
N SER A 294 5.60 -42.08 4.00
CA SER A 294 5.40 -43.25 3.17
C SER A 294 5.18 -44.47 4.06
N PRO A 295 4.61 -45.56 3.57
CA PRO A 295 4.47 -46.79 4.35
C PRO A 295 5.83 -47.48 4.43
N PHE A 296 6.19 -47.92 5.62
CA PHE A 296 7.34 -48.76 5.90
C PHE A 296 6.86 -50.09 6.47
N THR A 297 7.43 -51.18 6.06
CA THR A 297 7.11 -52.48 6.58
C THR A 297 7.39 -52.60 8.07
N THR A 298 6.44 -53.17 8.85
CA THR A 298 6.61 -53.44 10.28
C THR A 298 7.38 -54.74 10.53
N ARG A 299 7.36 -55.68 9.56
CA ARG A 299 8.02 -56.96 9.57
C ARG A 299 8.63 -57.29 8.21
N ALA A 300 9.39 -58.35 8.10
CA ALA A 300 9.80 -58.91 6.81
C ALA A 300 8.57 -59.50 6.08
N LEU A 301 8.54 -59.30 4.75
CA LEU A 301 7.50 -59.84 3.86
C LEU A 301 8.21 -60.64 2.77
N ALA A 302 7.80 -61.91 2.56
CA ALA A 302 8.32 -62.73 1.47
C ALA A 302 7.63 -62.41 0.15
N ALA A 303 8.36 -62.61 -0.98
CA ALA A 303 7.75 -62.49 -2.31
C ALA A 303 6.48 -63.34 -2.42
N GLY A 304 5.38 -62.75 -2.94
CA GLY A 304 4.07 -63.39 -3.06
C GLY A 304 3.15 -63.16 -1.84
N GLU A 305 3.64 -62.70 -0.69
CA GLU A 305 2.76 -62.34 0.45
C GLU A 305 1.86 -61.17 0.10
N ARG A 306 0.65 -61.15 0.69
CA ARG A 306 -0.23 -60.00 0.63
C ARG A 306 0.13 -59.00 1.73
N VAL A 307 0.18 -57.69 1.39
CA VAL A 307 0.47 -56.64 2.34
C VAL A 307 -0.83 -55.93 2.75
N GLY A 308 -1.05 -55.77 4.07
CA GLY A 308 -2.21 -55.15 4.67
C GLY A 308 -1.86 -53.98 5.57
N ASP A 309 -2.88 -53.44 6.26
CA ASP A 309 -2.72 -52.29 7.13
C ASP A 309 -1.79 -52.58 8.32
N ASP A 310 -1.80 -53.83 8.86
CA ASP A 310 -0.98 -54.24 10.00
C ASP A 310 0.50 -54.47 9.62
N ASP A 311 0.79 -54.60 8.35
CA ASP A 311 2.13 -54.86 7.83
C ASP A 311 2.93 -53.59 7.59
N ILE A 312 2.31 -52.42 7.72
CA ILE A 312 2.94 -51.12 7.47
C ILE A 312 2.78 -50.12 8.60
N GLU A 313 3.72 -49.18 8.68
CA GLU A 313 3.64 -48.00 9.50
C GLU A 313 4.02 -46.77 8.67
N TRP A 314 3.23 -45.71 8.80
CA TRP A 314 3.47 -44.45 8.09
C TRP A 314 4.59 -43.66 8.72
N ARG A 315 5.76 -43.63 8.10
CA ARG A 315 6.98 -42.95 8.57
C ARG A 315 7.48 -41.92 7.55
N ARG A 316 8.28 -40.98 7.99
CA ARG A 316 9.04 -40.06 7.12
C ARG A 316 10.29 -40.78 6.58
N PRO A 317 10.77 -40.40 5.37
CA PRO A 317 10.31 -39.38 4.44
C PRO A 317 9.26 -39.87 3.44
N ALA A 318 8.75 -38.95 2.56
CA ALA A 318 8.03 -39.32 1.36
C ALA A 318 8.97 -39.94 0.31
N GLY A 319 8.39 -40.72 -0.61
CA GLY A 319 9.13 -41.35 -1.72
C GLY A 319 8.70 -42.79 -2.01
N GLY A 320 7.82 -43.32 -1.16
CA GLY A 320 7.07 -44.56 -1.41
C GLY A 320 5.64 -44.25 -1.80
N ILE A 321 4.72 -45.21 -1.57
CA ILE A 321 3.29 -45.08 -1.81
C ILE A 321 2.75 -43.87 -1.02
N GLU A 322 1.94 -43.02 -1.65
CA GLU A 322 1.27 -41.91 -0.96
C GLU A 322 0.00 -42.42 -0.24
N PRO A 323 -0.41 -41.82 0.92
CA PRO A 323 -1.58 -42.26 1.66
C PRO A 323 -2.87 -42.35 0.85
N PRO A 324 -3.18 -41.44 -0.09
CA PRO A 324 -4.37 -41.54 -0.92
C PRO A 324 -4.40 -42.78 -1.84
N ASP A 325 -3.23 -43.31 -2.22
CA ASP A 325 -3.13 -44.46 -3.14
C ASP A 325 -3.20 -45.79 -2.40
N TRP A 326 -2.94 -45.80 -1.09
CA TRP A 326 -2.89 -47.03 -0.29
C TRP A 326 -4.18 -47.85 -0.34
N PRO A 327 -5.39 -47.30 -0.26
CA PRO A 327 -6.63 -48.11 -0.37
C PRO A 327 -6.76 -48.90 -1.64
N LEU A 328 -6.10 -48.48 -2.71
CA LEU A 328 -6.10 -49.18 -4.03
C LEU A 328 -5.01 -50.24 -4.13
N LEU A 329 -4.01 -50.19 -3.27
CA LEU A 329 -2.81 -51.00 -3.30
C LEU A 329 -2.76 -52.06 -2.18
N LYS A 330 -3.44 -51.80 -1.06
CA LYS A 330 -3.50 -52.77 0.04
C LYS A 330 -4.14 -54.06 -0.39
N GLY A 331 -3.61 -55.19 0.11
CA GLY A 331 -4.04 -56.54 -0.26
C GLY A 331 -3.39 -57.10 -1.52
N ARG A 332 -2.57 -56.28 -2.23
CA ARG A 332 -1.75 -56.75 -3.36
C ARG A 332 -0.60 -57.60 -2.85
N ARG A 333 0.04 -58.37 -3.75
CA ARG A 333 1.18 -59.24 -3.42
C ARG A 333 2.48 -58.45 -3.57
N VAL A 334 3.44 -58.67 -2.68
CA VAL A 334 4.79 -58.14 -2.87
C VAL A 334 5.50 -59.00 -3.94
N VAL A 335 6.23 -58.33 -4.83
CA VAL A 335 6.93 -58.99 -5.97
C VAL A 335 8.33 -59.48 -5.62
N ARG A 336 8.87 -59.05 -4.50
CA ARG A 336 10.19 -59.43 -3.99
C ARG A 336 10.19 -59.45 -2.46
N ASP A 337 11.21 -60.04 -1.85
CA ASP A 337 11.36 -60.01 -0.41
C ASP A 337 11.64 -58.58 0.06
N LEU A 338 10.97 -58.16 1.15
CA LEU A 338 11.10 -56.88 1.79
C LEU A 338 11.56 -57.09 3.25
N SER A 339 12.54 -56.32 3.69
CA SER A 339 12.99 -56.36 5.07
C SER A 339 12.04 -55.56 5.97
N ALA A 340 12.03 -55.85 7.28
CA ALA A 340 11.36 -54.96 8.25
C ALA A 340 11.99 -53.57 8.24
N GLY A 341 11.12 -52.53 8.30
CA GLY A 341 11.60 -51.15 8.24
C GLY A 341 11.91 -50.64 6.84
N GLN A 342 11.62 -51.40 5.81
CA GLN A 342 11.82 -50.98 4.41
C GLN A 342 10.66 -50.12 3.91
N MET A 343 10.97 -49.03 3.20
CA MET A 343 9.96 -48.19 2.55
C MET A 343 9.29 -48.99 1.43
N LEU A 344 7.96 -49.08 1.48
CA LEU A 344 7.15 -49.77 0.45
C LEU A 344 6.84 -48.79 -0.68
N ARG A 345 7.07 -49.25 -1.92
CA ARG A 345 6.85 -48.51 -3.16
C ARG A 345 5.85 -49.21 -4.04
N VAL A 346 5.30 -48.51 -5.04
CA VAL A 346 4.34 -49.09 -5.99
C VAL A 346 4.96 -50.25 -6.76
N GLU A 347 6.25 -50.13 -7.12
CA GLU A 347 7.02 -51.17 -7.82
C GLU A 347 7.24 -52.46 -7.02
N ASP A 348 7.03 -52.42 -5.73
CA ASP A 348 7.12 -53.58 -4.86
C ASP A 348 5.85 -54.44 -4.86
N LEU A 349 4.77 -53.97 -5.52
CA LEU A 349 3.44 -54.60 -5.51
C LEU A 349 2.99 -55.02 -6.91
N ALA A 350 2.35 -56.21 -6.99
CA ALA A 350 1.71 -56.75 -8.19
C ALA A 350 0.18 -56.67 -8.11
#